data_3412a2bb3409488419822a2bddbe7a98
#
_entry.id   3412a2bb3409488419822a2bddbe7a98
#
_cell.length_a   1.000
_cell.length_b   1.000
_cell.length_c   1.000
_cell.angle_alpha   90.00
_cell.angle_beta   90.00
_cell.angle_gamma   90.00
#
_symmetry.space_group_name_H-M   'P 1'
#
loop_
_entity.id
_entity.type
_entity.pdbx_description
1 polymer ?
#
loop_
_entity_poly.entity_id
_entity_poly.type
_entity_poly.pdbx_seq_one_letter_code
_entity_poly.pdbx_strand_id
1 'polypeptide(L)'
;MILPVVAYGHPVLKRVAEDIEPDYPNLQQLIADMFETMYHSEGVGLAAPQINKSIRLFVIDADPFHETYPEAKGFKKVFINPEIVEVSEETWTFREGCLSLPDMNEEVVRPSKITINYLDENFVEHEEEFDGIKARVIQHEYDHLEGKVYVDRVAPMRKMMLKNKLRNISEGNVAVDYKMIFPNKKRR
;
A
#
# COMPACT_ATOMS: atom_id res chain seq x y z
N MET A 1 0.46 -18.15 -4.45
CA MET A 1 0.95 -18.49 -3.07
C MET A 1 0.70 -17.30 -2.15
N ILE A 2 0.10 -17.54 -0.97
CA ILE A 2 -0.13 -16.46 0.01
C ILE A 2 1.19 -16.15 0.74
N LEU A 3 1.63 -14.90 0.63
CA LEU A 3 2.86 -14.40 1.22
C LEU A 3 2.61 -13.76 2.59
N PRO A 4 3.58 -13.81 3.53
CA PRO A 4 3.43 -13.11 4.79
C PRO A 4 3.59 -11.59 4.59
N VAL A 5 2.77 -10.79 5.28
CA VAL A 5 2.83 -9.33 5.27
C VAL A 5 3.71 -8.85 6.42
N VAL A 6 4.65 -7.95 6.15
CA VAL A 6 5.47 -7.36 7.21
C VAL A 6 4.70 -6.28 7.96
N ALA A 7 4.84 -6.28 9.28
CA ALA A 7 4.18 -5.32 10.15
C ALA A 7 4.96 -4.00 10.25
N TYR A 8 4.25 -2.95 10.62
CA TYR A 8 4.81 -1.65 10.98
C TYR A 8 6.04 -1.78 11.90
N GLY A 9 7.05 -0.98 11.63
CA GLY A 9 8.35 -1.03 12.31
C GLY A 9 9.39 -1.89 11.59
N HIS A 10 9.00 -2.72 10.63
CA HIS A 10 9.95 -3.48 9.82
C HIS A 10 10.80 -2.52 8.96
N PRO A 11 12.15 -2.66 8.92
CA PRO A 11 13.02 -1.72 8.19
C PRO A 11 12.70 -1.55 6.72
N VAL A 12 12.21 -2.59 6.04
CA VAL A 12 11.87 -2.53 4.61
C VAL A 12 10.80 -1.49 4.31
N LEU A 13 9.87 -1.23 5.24
CA LEU A 13 8.80 -0.24 5.07
C LEU A 13 9.29 1.21 5.12
N LYS A 14 10.52 1.44 5.55
CA LYS A 14 11.15 2.77 5.62
C LYS A 14 12.14 3.02 4.49
N ARG A 15 12.39 2.02 3.64
CA ARG A 15 13.30 2.15 2.50
C ARG A 15 12.57 2.73 1.29
N VAL A 16 13.28 3.52 0.51
CA VAL A 16 12.84 3.85 -0.86
C VAL A 16 13.08 2.61 -1.72
N ALA A 17 12.04 2.15 -2.38
CA ALA A 17 12.08 0.96 -3.22
C ALA A 17 12.79 1.26 -4.55
N GLU A 18 13.44 0.24 -5.11
CA GLU A 18 14.23 0.33 -6.34
C GLU A 18 13.40 -0.04 -7.58
N ASP A 19 13.69 0.60 -8.70
CA ASP A 19 13.13 0.23 -10.00
C ASP A 19 13.50 -1.20 -10.37
N ILE A 20 12.66 -1.85 -11.16
CA ILE A 20 12.91 -3.18 -11.72
C ILE A 20 12.97 -3.13 -13.24
N GLU A 21 13.74 -4.05 -13.81
CA GLU A 21 13.87 -4.24 -15.25
C GLU A 21 12.90 -5.34 -15.76
N PRO A 22 12.63 -5.41 -17.08
CA PRO A 22 11.73 -6.42 -17.66
C PRO A 22 12.14 -7.87 -17.39
N ASP A 23 13.41 -8.12 -17.12
CA ASP A 23 13.96 -9.45 -16.82
C ASP A 23 13.96 -9.80 -15.33
N TYR A 24 13.24 -9.03 -14.50
CA TYR A 24 13.09 -9.35 -13.07
C TYR A 24 12.57 -10.77 -12.88
N PRO A 25 13.29 -11.61 -12.09
CA PRO A 25 12.97 -13.05 -12.01
C PRO A 25 11.57 -13.33 -11.50
N ASN A 26 10.82 -14.18 -12.21
CA ASN A 26 9.48 -14.66 -11.81
C ASN A 26 8.46 -13.54 -11.54
N LEU A 27 8.56 -12.41 -12.23
CA LEU A 27 7.73 -11.23 -11.99
C LEU A 27 6.23 -11.54 -12.09
N GLN A 28 5.80 -12.27 -13.13
CA GLN A 28 4.38 -12.60 -13.32
C GLN A 28 3.82 -13.46 -12.17
N GLN A 29 4.64 -14.41 -11.68
CA GLN A 29 4.26 -15.21 -10.51
C GLN A 29 4.18 -14.35 -9.24
N LEU A 30 5.13 -13.41 -9.07
CA LEU A 30 5.12 -12.48 -7.94
C LEU A 30 3.85 -11.61 -7.94
N ILE A 31 3.47 -11.07 -9.10
CA ILE A 31 2.25 -10.27 -9.25
C ILE A 31 1.01 -11.11 -8.89
N ALA A 32 0.92 -12.35 -9.37
CA ALA A 32 -0.17 -13.25 -9.03
C ALA A 32 -0.22 -13.57 -7.54
N ASP A 33 0.92 -13.83 -6.91
CA ASP A 33 1.04 -14.09 -5.47
C ASP A 33 0.67 -12.85 -4.64
N MET A 34 0.99 -11.64 -5.12
CA MET A 34 0.59 -10.39 -4.48
C MET A 34 -0.92 -10.19 -4.51
N PHE A 35 -1.57 -10.41 -5.65
CA PHE A 35 -3.04 -10.36 -5.73
C PHE A 35 -3.70 -11.40 -4.81
N GLU A 36 -3.23 -12.63 -4.83
CA GLU A 36 -3.74 -13.70 -3.97
C GLU A 36 -3.60 -13.34 -2.48
N THR A 37 -2.44 -12.81 -2.08
CA THR A 37 -2.18 -12.36 -0.71
C THR A 37 -3.11 -11.21 -0.32
N MET A 38 -3.27 -10.22 -1.21
CA MET A 38 -4.16 -9.08 -1.03
C MET A 38 -5.60 -9.52 -0.80
N TYR A 39 -6.14 -10.39 -1.66
CA TYR A 39 -7.51 -10.92 -1.53
C TYR A 39 -7.70 -11.75 -0.27
N HIS A 40 -6.75 -12.61 0.05
CA HIS A 40 -6.81 -13.43 1.28
C HIS A 40 -6.82 -12.56 2.55
N SER A 41 -6.19 -11.41 2.51
CA SER A 41 -6.10 -10.48 3.63
C SER A 41 -7.18 -9.38 3.59
N GLU A 42 -8.15 -9.49 2.67
CA GLU A 42 -9.25 -8.53 2.47
C GLU A 42 -8.76 -7.10 2.17
N GLY A 43 -7.61 -6.97 1.52
CA GLY A 43 -7.04 -5.69 1.09
C GLY A 43 -7.51 -5.26 -0.29
N VAL A 44 -7.39 -3.97 -0.58
CA VAL A 44 -7.69 -3.36 -1.90
C VAL A 44 -6.43 -2.92 -2.64
N GLY A 45 -5.30 -2.95 -1.98
CA GLY A 45 -3.96 -2.69 -2.51
C GLY A 45 -2.90 -3.44 -1.72
N LEU A 46 -1.77 -3.71 -2.36
CA LEU A 46 -0.59 -4.31 -1.73
C LEU A 46 0.68 -3.88 -2.48
N ALA A 47 1.63 -3.33 -1.75
CA ALA A 47 2.93 -2.94 -2.28
C ALA A 47 4.01 -3.98 -1.97
N ALA A 48 4.98 -4.13 -2.86
CA ALA A 48 6.06 -5.11 -2.70
C ALA A 48 6.87 -4.96 -1.40
N PRO A 49 7.13 -3.76 -0.87
CA PRO A 49 7.73 -3.62 0.45
C PRO A 49 6.96 -4.32 1.57
N GLN A 50 5.63 -4.39 1.47
CA GLN A 50 4.79 -5.08 2.47
C GLN A 50 4.95 -6.60 2.47
N ILE A 51 5.54 -7.17 1.43
CA ILE A 51 5.94 -8.58 1.35
C ILE A 51 7.47 -8.75 1.40
N ASN A 52 8.15 -7.79 2.04
CA ASN A 52 9.60 -7.76 2.24
C ASN A 52 10.44 -7.70 0.96
N LYS A 53 9.93 -7.07 -0.09
CA LYS A 53 10.66 -6.82 -1.36
C LYS A 53 10.72 -5.32 -1.62
N SER A 54 11.93 -4.74 -1.54
CA SER A 54 12.16 -3.30 -1.74
C SER A 54 12.25 -2.94 -3.21
N ILE A 55 11.20 -3.23 -3.97
CA ILE A 55 11.07 -2.94 -5.41
C ILE A 55 9.83 -2.09 -5.68
N ARG A 56 9.90 -1.29 -6.74
CA ARG A 56 8.83 -0.36 -7.12
C ARG A 56 7.72 -1.09 -7.88
N LEU A 57 6.92 -1.83 -7.12
CA LEU A 57 5.78 -2.59 -7.61
C LEU A 57 4.64 -2.52 -6.58
N PHE A 58 3.43 -2.23 -7.04
CA PHE A 58 2.22 -2.47 -6.26
C PHE A 58 1.05 -2.92 -7.15
N VAL A 59 0.09 -3.57 -6.53
CA VAL A 59 -1.14 -4.05 -7.16
C VAL A 59 -2.34 -3.43 -6.46
N ILE A 60 -3.40 -3.18 -7.22
CA ILE A 60 -4.67 -2.63 -6.73
C ILE A 60 -5.83 -3.41 -7.33
N ASP A 61 -6.83 -3.67 -6.52
CA ASP A 61 -8.19 -4.00 -6.93
C ASP A 61 -9.16 -3.25 -6.02
N ALA A 62 -9.69 -2.14 -6.51
CA ALA A 62 -10.57 -1.25 -5.76
C ALA A 62 -12.06 -1.61 -5.92
N ASP A 63 -12.39 -2.70 -6.63
CA ASP A 63 -13.77 -3.14 -6.85
C ASP A 63 -14.60 -3.23 -5.55
N PRO A 64 -14.07 -3.65 -4.38
CA PRO A 64 -14.83 -3.64 -3.14
C PRO A 64 -15.41 -2.29 -2.73
N PHE A 65 -14.90 -1.19 -3.25
CA PHE A 65 -15.43 0.16 -2.98
C PHE A 65 -16.62 0.56 -3.89
N HIS A 66 -17.00 -0.25 -4.89
CA HIS A 66 -17.94 0.18 -5.93
C HIS A 66 -19.36 0.53 -5.43
N GLU A 67 -19.79 -0.03 -4.31
CA GLU A 67 -21.10 0.30 -3.74
C GLU A 67 -21.18 1.75 -3.27
N THR A 68 -20.09 2.29 -2.73
CA THR A 68 -19.99 3.68 -2.27
C THR A 68 -19.39 4.59 -3.34
N TYR A 69 -18.45 4.07 -4.13
CA TYR A 69 -17.71 4.78 -5.18
C TYR A 69 -17.84 4.03 -6.51
N PRO A 70 -18.91 4.29 -7.30
CA PRO A 70 -19.21 3.52 -8.53
C PRO A 70 -18.05 3.46 -9.53
N GLU A 71 -17.19 4.48 -9.55
CA GLU A 71 -16.00 4.54 -10.40
C GLU A 71 -14.95 3.46 -10.09
N ALA A 72 -14.99 2.90 -8.90
CA ALA A 72 -14.07 1.83 -8.48
C ALA A 72 -14.41 0.45 -9.08
N LYS A 73 -15.61 0.29 -9.69
CA LYS A 73 -16.04 -0.98 -10.25
C LYS A 73 -15.05 -1.52 -11.28
N GLY A 74 -14.54 -2.72 -11.04
CA GLY A 74 -13.61 -3.39 -11.94
C GLY A 74 -12.24 -2.72 -12.05
N PHE A 75 -11.90 -1.79 -11.14
CA PHE A 75 -10.61 -1.11 -11.14
C PHE A 75 -9.53 -2.01 -10.56
N LYS A 76 -8.86 -2.74 -11.44
CA LYS A 76 -7.75 -3.65 -11.12
C LYS A 76 -6.55 -3.30 -11.97
N LYS A 77 -5.41 -2.99 -11.34
CA LYS A 77 -4.20 -2.56 -12.03
C LYS A 77 -2.92 -3.02 -11.32
N VAL A 78 -1.88 -3.15 -12.12
CA VAL A 78 -0.48 -3.35 -11.71
C VAL A 78 0.30 -2.08 -12.03
N PHE A 79 1.10 -1.62 -11.09
CA PHE A 79 1.96 -0.44 -11.25
C PHE A 79 3.42 -0.85 -11.02
N ILE A 80 4.23 -0.73 -12.06
CA ILE A 80 5.67 -1.01 -12.03
C ILE A 80 6.41 0.31 -12.27
N ASN A 81 7.44 0.58 -11.47
CA ASN A 81 8.25 1.79 -11.52
C ASN A 81 7.41 3.08 -11.60
N PRO A 82 6.37 3.22 -10.77
CA PRO A 82 5.50 4.38 -10.86
C PRO A 82 6.19 5.65 -10.37
N GLU A 83 5.78 6.77 -10.98
CA GLU A 83 6.16 8.12 -10.56
C GLU A 83 4.93 9.04 -10.61
N ILE A 84 4.56 9.61 -9.47
CA ILE A 84 3.53 10.66 -9.42
C ILE A 84 4.19 11.96 -9.86
N VAL A 85 3.73 12.50 -11.00
CA VAL A 85 4.31 13.71 -11.62
C VAL A 85 3.54 14.97 -11.30
N GLU A 86 2.27 14.85 -10.93
CA GLU A 86 1.41 15.98 -10.58
C GLU A 86 0.37 15.58 -9.53
N VAL A 87 0.07 16.50 -8.63
CA VAL A 87 -1.01 16.37 -7.63
C VAL A 87 -1.85 17.63 -7.61
N SER A 88 -3.15 17.53 -7.34
CA SER A 88 -4.03 18.67 -7.19
C SER A 88 -3.77 19.45 -5.90
N GLU A 89 -4.11 20.75 -5.92
CA GLU A 89 -4.18 21.55 -4.69
C GLU A 89 -5.38 21.15 -3.83
N GLU A 90 -6.49 20.77 -4.48
CA GLU A 90 -7.66 20.25 -3.79
C GLU A 90 -7.34 18.96 -3.08
N THR A 91 -7.77 18.85 -1.83
CA THR A 91 -7.57 17.70 -0.97
C THR A 91 -8.89 17.22 -0.40
N TRP A 92 -8.92 15.97 0.05
CA TRP A 92 -10.03 15.43 0.81
C TRP A 92 -9.55 14.48 1.90
N THR A 93 -10.38 14.31 2.91
CA THR A 93 -10.11 13.43 4.04
C THR A 93 -10.80 12.09 3.83
N PHE A 94 -10.06 11.02 4.03
CA PHE A 94 -10.58 9.66 3.95
C PHE A 94 -9.98 8.81 5.06
N ARG A 95 -10.77 7.88 5.60
CA ARG A 95 -10.33 6.95 6.62
C ARG A 95 -9.60 5.78 6.01
N GLU A 96 -8.28 5.74 6.19
CA GLU A 96 -7.40 4.72 5.63
C GLU A 96 -7.06 3.63 6.66
N GLY A 97 -6.87 2.42 6.16
CA GLY A 97 -6.26 1.29 6.85
C GLY A 97 -5.14 0.70 6.00
N CYS A 98 -4.34 -0.19 6.57
CA CYS A 98 -3.21 -0.82 5.90
C CYS A 98 -2.99 -2.23 6.43
N LEU A 99 -2.69 -3.19 5.55
CA LEU A 99 -2.40 -4.57 5.94
C LEU A 99 -1.16 -4.68 6.84
N SER A 100 -0.22 -3.75 6.76
CA SER A 100 0.95 -3.67 7.63
C SER A 100 0.65 -3.05 9.02
N LEU A 101 -0.54 -2.46 9.19
CA LEU A 101 -1.04 -1.88 10.43
C LEU A 101 -2.43 -2.46 10.75
N PRO A 102 -2.52 -3.75 11.11
CA PRO A 102 -3.80 -4.40 11.35
C PRO A 102 -4.56 -3.78 12.52
N ASP A 103 -5.89 -3.86 12.46
CA ASP A 103 -6.81 -3.34 13.50
C ASP A 103 -6.61 -1.84 13.80
N MET A 104 -6.26 -1.07 12.76
CA MET A 104 -6.03 0.36 12.89
C MET A 104 -6.49 1.12 11.66
N ASN A 105 -7.24 2.21 11.86
CA ASN A 105 -7.67 3.14 10.81
C ASN A 105 -7.56 4.57 11.32
N GLU A 106 -7.13 5.49 10.46
CA GLU A 106 -7.02 6.91 10.77
C GLU A 106 -7.48 7.77 9.59
N GLU A 107 -7.96 8.95 9.89
CA GLU A 107 -8.27 9.94 8.86
C GLU A 107 -6.99 10.53 8.28
N VAL A 108 -6.89 10.53 6.97
CA VAL A 108 -5.74 11.02 6.21
C VAL A 108 -6.20 12.00 5.16
N VAL A 109 -5.53 13.15 5.09
CA VAL A 109 -5.74 14.16 4.05
C VAL A 109 -4.77 13.90 2.91
N ARG A 110 -5.30 13.80 1.68
CA ARG A 110 -4.50 13.64 0.46
C ARG A 110 -5.05 14.48 -0.68
N PRO A 111 -4.21 14.83 -1.68
CA PRO A 111 -4.70 15.37 -2.94
C PRO A 111 -5.82 14.52 -3.53
N SER A 112 -6.86 15.17 -4.07
CA SER A 112 -8.02 14.50 -4.66
C SER A 112 -7.73 13.92 -6.05
N LYS A 113 -6.70 14.45 -6.73
CA LYS A 113 -6.33 14.08 -8.09
C LYS A 113 -4.82 13.96 -8.22
N ILE A 114 -4.38 12.99 -9.01
CA ILE A 114 -2.96 12.77 -9.35
C ILE A 114 -2.80 12.49 -10.83
N THR A 115 -1.63 12.82 -11.38
CA THR A 115 -1.13 12.26 -12.64
C THR A 115 0.07 11.38 -12.33
N ILE A 116 0.07 10.16 -12.86
CA ILE A 116 1.09 9.15 -12.58
C ILE A 116 1.58 8.50 -13.87
N ASN A 117 2.91 8.41 -14.00
CA ASN A 117 3.58 7.62 -15.02
C ASN A 117 3.91 6.25 -14.44
N TYR A 118 3.67 5.18 -15.16
CA TYR A 118 3.98 3.82 -14.71
C TYR A 118 4.07 2.84 -15.88
N LEU A 119 4.62 1.68 -15.60
CA LEU A 119 4.60 0.51 -16.48
C LEU A 119 3.54 -0.47 -15.98
N ASP A 120 2.78 -1.06 -16.89
CA ASP A 120 1.88 -2.18 -16.56
C ASP A 120 2.65 -3.51 -16.46
N GLU A 121 1.94 -4.61 -16.24
CA GLU A 121 2.51 -5.97 -16.12
C GLU A 121 3.24 -6.45 -17.37
N ASN A 122 3.04 -5.80 -18.51
CA ASN A 122 3.73 -6.06 -19.78
C ASN A 122 4.83 -5.03 -20.07
N PHE A 123 5.18 -4.17 -19.11
CA PHE A 123 6.12 -3.05 -19.27
C PHE A 123 5.72 -2.04 -20.36
N VAL A 124 4.42 -1.91 -20.62
CA VAL A 124 3.87 -0.84 -21.46
C VAL A 124 3.72 0.42 -20.62
N GLU A 125 4.26 1.53 -21.14
CA GLU A 125 4.18 2.85 -20.48
C GLU A 125 2.77 3.43 -20.52
N HIS A 126 2.38 4.02 -19.40
CA HIS A 126 1.15 4.76 -19.24
C HIS A 126 1.43 6.08 -18.51
N GLU A 127 0.76 7.14 -18.96
CA GLU A 127 0.57 8.36 -18.19
C GLU A 127 -0.92 8.56 -18.02
N GLU A 128 -1.41 8.53 -16.79
CA GLU A 128 -2.83 8.60 -16.50
C GLU A 128 -3.13 9.55 -15.34
N GLU A 129 -4.26 10.24 -15.46
CA GLU A 129 -4.85 11.02 -14.39
C GLU A 129 -5.89 10.17 -13.66
N PHE A 130 -5.84 10.16 -12.33
CA PHE A 130 -6.80 9.51 -11.46
C PHE A 130 -7.32 10.50 -10.42
N ASP A 131 -8.57 10.34 -10.03
CA ASP A 131 -9.21 11.12 -8.98
C ASP A 131 -9.97 10.24 -7.97
N GLY A 132 -10.53 10.87 -6.95
CA GLY A 132 -11.39 10.21 -5.98
C GLY A 132 -10.75 9.01 -5.31
N ILE A 133 -11.52 7.93 -5.17
CA ILE A 133 -11.06 6.73 -4.46
C ILE A 133 -9.91 6.01 -5.19
N LYS A 134 -9.88 6.06 -6.52
CA LYS A 134 -8.76 5.49 -7.30
C LYS A 134 -7.45 6.19 -6.96
N ALA A 135 -7.43 7.53 -6.97
CA ALA A 135 -6.26 8.31 -6.57
C ALA A 135 -5.87 8.06 -5.10
N ARG A 136 -6.85 7.85 -4.22
CA ARG A 136 -6.63 7.53 -2.80
C ARG A 136 -5.83 6.25 -2.64
N VAL A 137 -6.30 5.17 -3.23
CA VAL A 137 -5.66 3.85 -3.12
C VAL A 137 -4.26 3.87 -3.78
N ILE A 138 -4.12 4.49 -4.95
CA ILE A 138 -2.83 4.63 -5.64
C ILE A 138 -1.81 5.36 -4.76
N GLN A 139 -2.18 6.50 -4.17
CA GLN A 139 -1.28 7.27 -3.31
C GLN A 139 -0.86 6.52 -2.05
N HIS A 140 -1.77 5.73 -1.46
CA HIS A 140 -1.46 4.90 -0.31
C HIS A 140 -0.37 3.86 -0.64
N GLU A 141 -0.52 3.14 -1.75
CA GLU A 141 0.46 2.12 -2.18
C GLU A 141 1.77 2.76 -2.67
N TYR A 142 1.68 3.89 -3.35
CA TYR A 142 2.84 4.66 -3.77
C TYR A 142 3.71 5.09 -2.58
N ASP A 143 3.09 5.51 -1.48
CA ASP A 143 3.81 5.86 -0.25
C ASP A 143 4.70 4.72 0.25
N HIS A 144 4.26 3.47 0.16
CA HIS A 144 5.08 2.33 0.55
C HIS A 144 6.37 2.23 -0.27
N LEU A 145 6.35 2.63 -1.54
CA LEU A 145 7.55 2.67 -2.39
C LEU A 145 8.50 3.81 -2.02
N GLU A 146 7.98 4.85 -1.36
CA GLU A 146 8.74 6.00 -0.87
C GLU A 146 9.15 5.85 0.62
N GLY A 147 8.98 4.67 1.19
CA GLY A 147 9.31 4.41 2.59
C GLY A 147 8.38 5.05 3.61
N LYS A 148 7.13 5.28 3.25
CA LYS A 148 6.11 5.94 4.07
C LYS A 148 4.90 5.03 4.28
N VAL A 149 4.23 5.23 5.41
CA VAL A 149 2.93 4.64 5.73
C VAL A 149 1.92 5.74 6.07
N TYR A 150 0.63 5.44 6.03
CA TYR A 150 -0.41 6.47 6.19
C TYR A 150 -0.34 7.23 7.52
N VAL A 151 0.16 6.61 8.60
CA VAL A 151 0.34 7.28 9.90
C VAL A 151 1.41 8.37 9.87
N ASP A 152 2.29 8.39 8.87
CA ASP A 152 3.24 9.47 8.66
C ASP A 152 2.56 10.75 8.14
N ARG A 153 1.31 10.63 7.68
CA ARG A 153 0.49 11.74 7.15
C ARG A 153 -0.56 12.26 8.12
N VAL A 154 -0.75 11.61 9.27
CA VAL A 154 -1.65 12.14 10.32
C VAL A 154 -0.97 13.28 11.07
N ALA A 155 -1.77 14.13 11.72
CA ALA A 155 -1.25 15.24 12.52
C ALA A 155 -0.26 14.72 13.59
N PRO A 156 0.87 15.45 13.84
CA PRO A 156 1.90 14.98 14.78
C PRO A 156 1.38 14.63 16.19
N MET A 157 0.44 15.40 16.70
CA MET A 157 -0.20 15.14 18.00
C MET A 157 -0.99 13.83 17.97
N ARG A 158 -1.71 13.54 16.89
CA ARG A 158 -2.45 12.29 16.71
C ARG A 158 -1.49 11.10 16.63
N LYS A 159 -0.41 11.22 15.86
CA LYS A 159 0.63 10.19 15.75
C LYS A 159 1.24 9.87 17.12
N MET A 160 1.46 10.87 17.95
CA MET A 160 1.97 10.69 19.32
C MET A 160 0.99 9.87 20.17
N MET A 161 -0.31 10.11 20.06
CA MET A 161 -1.35 9.34 20.76
C MET A 161 -1.41 7.88 20.29
N LEU A 162 -0.99 7.58 19.07
CA LEU A 162 -0.96 6.23 18.49
C LEU A 162 0.28 5.42 18.86
N LYS A 163 1.26 6.01 19.54
CA LYS A 163 2.57 5.42 19.82
C LYS A 163 2.49 4.02 20.43
N ASN A 164 1.61 3.82 21.44
CA ASN A 164 1.47 2.53 22.10
C ASN A 164 0.80 1.50 21.18
N LYS A 165 -0.20 1.90 20.39
CA LYS A 165 -0.86 1.03 19.42
C LYS A 165 0.11 0.59 18.33
N LEU A 166 0.92 1.50 17.80
CA LEU A 166 1.96 1.22 16.81
C LEU A 166 3.03 0.26 17.35
N ARG A 167 3.45 0.45 18.60
CA ARG A 167 4.38 -0.46 19.27
C ARG A 167 3.79 -1.87 19.40
N ASN A 168 2.53 -1.98 19.84
CA ASN A 168 1.85 -3.26 19.96
C ASN A 168 1.76 -3.99 18.61
N ILE A 169 1.49 -3.29 17.52
CA ILE A 169 1.52 -3.86 16.17
C ILE A 169 2.92 -4.43 15.85
N SER A 170 3.99 -3.66 16.08
CA SER A 170 5.36 -4.08 15.79
C SER A 170 5.81 -5.29 16.62
N GLU A 171 5.26 -5.46 17.82
CA GLU A 171 5.54 -6.57 18.74
C GLU A 171 4.64 -7.80 18.51
N GLY A 172 3.65 -7.71 17.65
CA GLY A 172 2.67 -8.77 17.36
C GLY A 172 1.57 -8.89 18.43
N ASN A 173 1.37 -7.86 19.25
CA ASN A 173 0.30 -7.76 20.25
C ASN A 173 -0.96 -7.15 19.63
N VAL A 174 -1.46 -7.77 18.57
CA VAL A 174 -2.60 -7.32 17.78
C VAL A 174 -3.35 -8.54 17.23
N ALA A 175 -4.67 -8.45 17.15
CA ALA A 175 -5.49 -9.47 16.51
C ALA A 175 -5.39 -9.33 14.99
N VAL A 176 -5.02 -10.42 14.31
CA VAL A 176 -4.91 -10.50 12.86
C VAL A 176 -5.15 -11.94 12.41
N ASP A 177 -5.83 -12.12 11.29
CA ASP A 177 -6.23 -13.42 10.75
C ASP A 177 -5.46 -13.83 9.48
N TYR A 178 -4.48 -13.04 9.07
CA TYR A 178 -3.54 -13.37 8.00
C TYR A 178 -2.10 -13.44 8.49
N LYS A 179 -1.24 -14.06 7.69
CA LYS A 179 0.16 -14.31 8.05
C LYS A 179 0.97 -13.02 8.06
N MET A 180 1.63 -12.73 9.19
CA MET A 180 2.46 -11.54 9.35
C MET A 180 3.86 -11.84 9.88
N ILE A 181 4.79 -10.94 9.53
CA ILE A 181 6.14 -10.86 10.10
C ILE A 181 6.22 -9.63 10.99
N PHE A 182 6.37 -9.86 12.31
CA PHE A 182 6.46 -8.79 13.30
C PHE A 182 7.93 -8.52 13.64
N PRO A 183 8.46 -7.29 13.41
CA PRO A 183 9.89 -7.01 13.57
C PRO A 183 10.38 -7.09 15.02
N ASN A 184 9.53 -6.78 16.00
CA ASN A 184 9.86 -6.68 17.40
C ASN A 184 9.18 -7.76 18.26
N LYS A 185 8.74 -8.86 17.66
CA LYS A 185 8.12 -9.97 18.39
C LYS A 185 9.14 -10.62 19.30
N LYS A 186 8.90 -10.55 20.62
CA LYS A 186 9.74 -11.23 21.61
C LYS A 186 9.64 -12.75 21.39
N ARG A 187 10.78 -13.42 21.22
CA ARG A 187 10.82 -14.89 21.26
C ARG A 187 10.47 -15.30 22.70
N ARG A 188 9.39 -16.05 22.85
CA ARG A 188 9.06 -16.76 24.10
C ARG A 188 9.94 -17.99 24.23
#